data_79258cb482d2ef9d4cbc7d0a54850dc3
#
_entry.id   79258cb482d2ef9d4cbc7d0a54850dc3
#
_cell.length_a   1.000
_cell.length_b   1.000
_cell.length_c   1.000
_cell.angle_alpha   90.00
_cell.angle_beta   90.00
_cell.angle_gamma   90.00
#
_symmetry.space_group_name_H-M   'P 1'
#
loop_
_entity.id
_entity.type
_entity.pdbx_description
1 polymer ?
#
loop_
_entity_poly.entity_id
_entity_poly.type
_entity_poly.pdbx_seq_one_letter_code
_entity_poly.pdbx_strand_id
1 'polypeptide(L)'
;MPTLIRSNADAVPVPGRLGPPRWLGAAVLGGTVAALAVSATRPRGVPPVAQRVADTTSLVVLGLHPLEAATVRRYGRKRGIAPASRRRATLSTLVFGAFGAVPALRSIRSATK
;
A
#
# COMPACT_ATOMS: atom_id res chain seq x y z
N MET A 1 33.89 9.48 11.78
CA MET A 1 32.60 10.14 11.79
C MET A 1 31.64 9.44 10.84
N PRO A 2 30.49 9.03 11.36
CA PRO A 2 29.56 8.38 10.47
C PRO A 2 29.06 9.36 9.41
N THR A 3 28.97 8.89 8.19
CA THR A 3 28.38 9.70 7.13
C THR A 3 26.89 9.83 7.37
N LEU A 4 26.36 11.03 7.19
CA LEU A 4 24.92 11.29 7.32
C LEU A 4 24.15 10.71 6.14
N ILE A 5 24.84 10.42 5.06
CA ILE A 5 24.25 9.81 3.86
C ILE A 5 24.63 8.34 3.84
N ARG A 6 23.63 7.50 4.00
CA ARG A 6 23.80 6.06 3.94
C ARG A 6 23.91 5.62 2.46
N SER A 7 24.96 4.90 2.10
CA SER A 7 25.09 4.37 0.75
C SER A 7 24.10 3.22 0.52
N ASN A 8 23.82 2.88 -0.75
CA ASN A 8 22.95 1.76 -1.08
C ASN A 8 23.46 0.43 -0.52
N ALA A 9 24.79 0.32 -0.33
CA ALA A 9 25.42 -0.88 0.24
C ALA A 9 25.06 -1.06 1.72
N ASP A 10 24.78 0.05 2.43
CA ASP A 10 24.42 0.02 3.86
C ASP A 10 22.91 -0.08 4.08
N ALA A 11 22.12 0.02 3.02
CA ALA A 11 20.68 -0.05 3.13
C ALA A 11 20.21 -1.48 3.40
N VAL A 12 19.19 -1.62 4.25
CA VAL A 12 18.65 -2.90 4.68
C VAL A 12 17.63 -3.42 3.67
N PRO A 13 17.89 -4.56 2.99
CA PRO A 13 16.86 -5.18 2.17
C PRO A 13 15.84 -5.89 3.05
N VAL A 14 14.58 -5.87 2.62
CA VAL A 14 13.50 -6.57 3.33
C VAL A 14 13.16 -7.82 2.52
N PRO A 15 13.49 -9.01 3.04
CA PRO A 15 13.15 -10.25 2.35
C PRO A 15 11.67 -10.58 2.51
N GLY A 16 11.18 -11.43 1.62
CA GLY A 16 9.84 -11.95 1.72
C GLY A 16 8.78 -11.03 1.15
N ARG A 17 7.55 -11.27 1.55
CA ARG A 17 6.38 -10.60 1.00
C ARG A 17 6.13 -9.26 1.70
N LEU A 18 6.03 -8.21 0.92
CA LEU A 18 5.75 -6.86 1.41
C LEU A 18 4.29 -6.45 1.18
N GLY A 19 3.40 -7.43 1.03
CA GLY A 19 1.99 -7.18 0.78
C GLY A 19 1.13 -8.36 1.17
N PRO A 20 -0.18 -8.33 0.85
CA PRO A 20 -1.09 -9.41 1.19
C PRO A 20 -0.82 -10.67 0.37
N PRO A 21 -1.33 -11.84 0.81
CA PRO A 21 -1.28 -13.06 0.00
C PRO A 21 -1.92 -12.82 -1.37
N ARG A 22 -1.49 -13.58 -2.38
CA ARG A 22 -1.98 -13.40 -3.75
C ARG A 22 -3.50 -13.42 -3.87
N TRP A 23 -4.15 -14.37 -3.21
CA TRP A 23 -5.61 -14.51 -3.27
C TRP A 23 -6.31 -13.28 -2.67
N LEU A 24 -5.81 -12.79 -1.53
CA LEU A 24 -6.36 -11.61 -0.88
C LEU A 24 -6.07 -10.36 -1.71
N GLY A 25 -4.85 -10.24 -2.23
CA GLY A 25 -4.47 -9.13 -3.10
C GLY A 25 -5.33 -9.06 -4.35
N ALA A 26 -5.59 -10.20 -4.99
CA ALA A 26 -6.44 -10.26 -6.17
C ALA A 26 -7.88 -9.85 -5.83
N ALA A 27 -8.42 -10.33 -4.71
CA ALA A 27 -9.77 -9.99 -4.28
C ALA A 27 -9.90 -8.50 -3.96
N VAL A 28 -8.95 -7.93 -3.21
CA VAL A 28 -8.95 -6.51 -2.86
C VAL A 28 -8.79 -5.65 -4.11
N LEU A 29 -7.85 -6.01 -4.98
CA LEU A 29 -7.61 -5.26 -6.22
C LEU A 29 -8.82 -5.31 -7.15
N GLY A 30 -9.40 -6.49 -7.34
CA GLY A 30 -10.60 -6.66 -8.16
C GLY A 30 -11.78 -5.86 -7.62
N GLY A 31 -12.01 -5.92 -6.31
CA GLY A 31 -13.06 -5.15 -5.65
C GLY A 31 -12.83 -3.65 -5.77
N THR A 32 -11.58 -3.21 -5.61
CA THR A 32 -11.20 -1.79 -5.74
C THR A 32 -11.43 -1.29 -7.15
N VAL A 33 -10.98 -2.03 -8.16
CA VAL A 33 -11.16 -1.64 -9.56
C VAL A 33 -12.65 -1.59 -9.92
N ALA A 34 -13.43 -2.58 -9.47
CA ALA A 34 -14.86 -2.60 -9.68
C ALA A 34 -15.54 -1.40 -9.02
N ALA A 35 -15.17 -1.07 -7.78
CA ALA A 35 -15.73 0.07 -7.06
C ALA A 35 -15.40 1.40 -7.76
N LEU A 36 -14.15 1.57 -8.20
CA LEU A 36 -13.75 2.77 -8.93
C LEU A 36 -14.50 2.91 -10.25
N ALA A 37 -14.67 1.80 -10.99
CA ALA A 37 -15.38 1.79 -12.24
C ALA A 37 -16.87 2.15 -12.04
N VAL A 38 -17.53 1.56 -11.05
CA VAL A 38 -18.94 1.85 -10.72
C VAL A 38 -19.10 3.29 -10.27
N SER A 39 -18.18 3.79 -9.45
CA SER A 39 -18.22 5.17 -8.96
C SER A 39 -18.05 6.17 -10.10
N ALA A 40 -17.11 5.92 -11.02
CA ALA A 40 -16.82 6.81 -12.13
C ALA A 40 -17.90 6.82 -13.20
N THR A 41 -18.41 5.64 -13.55
CA THR A 41 -19.37 5.51 -14.67
C THR A 41 -20.83 5.61 -14.25
N ARG A 42 -21.12 5.37 -12.98
CA ARG A 42 -22.49 5.40 -12.41
C ARG A 42 -23.50 4.66 -13.25
N PRO A 43 -23.30 3.34 -13.49
CA PRO A 43 -24.16 2.57 -14.40
C PRO A 43 -25.62 2.56 -13.94
N ARG A 44 -26.54 2.51 -14.89
CA ARG A 44 -27.96 2.34 -14.60
C ARG A 44 -28.20 0.96 -14.03
N GLY A 45 -29.17 0.85 -13.12
CA GLY A 45 -29.53 -0.44 -12.54
C GLY A 45 -28.70 -0.83 -11.31
N VAL A 46 -27.71 -0.04 -10.92
CA VAL A 46 -26.96 -0.25 -9.68
C VAL A 46 -27.82 0.25 -8.52
N PRO A 47 -28.09 -0.59 -7.50
CA PRO A 47 -28.85 -0.16 -6.33
C PRO A 47 -28.16 1.01 -5.62
N PRO A 48 -28.92 1.94 -4.98
CA PRO A 48 -28.32 3.09 -4.28
C PRO A 48 -27.30 2.68 -3.22
N VAL A 49 -27.53 1.57 -2.51
CA VAL A 49 -26.59 1.08 -1.49
C VAL A 49 -25.27 0.67 -2.14
N ALA A 50 -25.32 -0.05 -3.26
CA ALA A 50 -24.12 -0.48 -3.99
C ALA A 50 -23.36 0.72 -4.53
N GLN A 51 -24.04 1.73 -5.05
CA GLN A 51 -23.41 2.96 -5.53
C GLN A 51 -22.73 3.70 -4.38
N ARG A 52 -23.36 3.76 -3.22
CA ARG A 52 -22.78 4.40 -2.03
C ARG A 52 -21.53 3.67 -1.54
N VAL A 53 -21.57 2.33 -1.55
CA VAL A 53 -20.39 1.51 -1.20
C VAL A 53 -19.25 1.77 -2.17
N ALA A 54 -19.54 1.81 -3.47
CA ALA A 54 -18.54 2.11 -4.49
C ALA A 54 -17.92 3.49 -4.31
N ASP A 55 -18.75 4.51 -4.06
CA ASP A 55 -18.29 5.89 -3.84
C ASP A 55 -17.41 6.00 -2.59
N THR A 56 -17.83 5.39 -1.50
CA THR A 56 -17.05 5.37 -0.24
C THR A 56 -15.73 4.67 -0.42
N THR A 57 -15.72 3.50 -1.08
CA THR A 57 -14.48 2.75 -1.36
C THR A 57 -13.54 3.59 -2.22
N SER A 58 -14.06 4.28 -3.22
CA SER A 58 -13.27 5.14 -4.09
C SER A 58 -12.62 6.29 -3.33
N LEU A 59 -13.36 6.92 -2.41
CA LEU A 59 -12.82 8.00 -1.56
C LEU A 59 -11.70 7.48 -0.66
N VAL A 60 -11.87 6.29 -0.08
CA VAL A 60 -10.84 5.66 0.75
C VAL A 60 -9.60 5.38 -0.07
N VAL A 61 -9.75 4.78 -1.25
CA VAL A 61 -8.62 4.44 -2.13
C VAL A 61 -7.88 5.70 -2.57
N LEU A 62 -8.60 6.72 -3.02
CA LEU A 62 -7.98 7.93 -3.54
C LEU A 62 -7.44 8.86 -2.45
N GLY A 63 -7.99 8.79 -1.24
CA GLY A 63 -7.61 9.64 -0.12
C GLY A 63 -6.68 8.97 0.87
N LEU A 64 -7.06 7.83 1.43
CA LEU A 64 -6.32 7.16 2.49
C LEU A 64 -5.13 6.32 1.99
N HIS A 65 -5.26 5.63 0.86
CA HIS A 65 -4.18 4.80 0.35
C HIS A 65 -2.90 5.60 0.08
N PRO A 66 -2.95 6.76 -0.59
CA PRO A 66 -1.75 7.60 -0.75
C PRO A 66 -1.16 8.05 0.58
N LEU A 67 -2.00 8.36 1.56
CA LEU A 67 -1.56 8.79 2.88
C LEU A 67 -0.85 7.65 3.61
N GLU A 68 -1.43 6.45 3.57
CA GLU A 68 -0.83 5.26 4.16
C GLU A 68 0.49 4.90 3.45
N ALA A 69 0.52 5.02 2.12
CA ALA A 69 1.74 4.78 1.34
C ALA A 69 2.85 5.75 1.71
N ALA A 70 2.52 7.02 1.90
CA ALA A 70 3.49 8.03 2.36
C ALA A 70 4.03 7.69 3.75
N THR A 71 3.18 7.19 4.63
CA THR A 71 3.57 6.76 5.98
C THR A 71 4.54 5.58 5.94
N VAL A 72 4.25 4.57 5.11
CA VAL A 72 5.11 3.40 4.94
C VAL A 72 6.47 3.83 4.37
N ARG A 73 6.46 4.69 3.37
CA ARG A 73 7.68 5.20 2.74
C ARG A 73 8.55 5.94 3.77
N ARG A 74 7.94 6.81 4.56
CA ARG A 74 8.63 7.58 5.59
C ARG A 74 9.21 6.67 6.66
N TYR A 75 8.44 5.68 7.10
CA TYR A 75 8.89 4.70 8.09
C TYR A 75 10.08 3.89 7.57
N GLY A 76 9.99 3.39 6.34
CA GLY A 76 11.09 2.67 5.70
C GLY A 76 12.35 3.51 5.56
N ARG A 77 12.19 4.79 5.19
CA ARG A 77 13.31 5.71 5.08
C ARG A 77 14.00 5.91 6.44
N LYS A 78 13.23 6.10 7.50
CA LYS A 78 13.76 6.25 8.85
C LYS A 78 14.52 5.00 9.33
N ARG A 79 14.08 3.82 8.91
CA ARG A 79 14.69 2.55 9.28
C ARG A 79 15.84 2.15 8.37
N GLY A 80 16.17 2.95 7.36
CA GLY A 80 17.28 2.68 6.45
C GLY A 80 17.04 1.52 5.50
N ILE A 81 15.79 1.31 5.09
CA ILE A 81 15.41 0.24 4.17
C ILE A 81 15.94 0.53 2.77
N ALA A 82 16.42 -0.51 2.07
CA ALA A 82 16.89 -0.39 0.69
C ALA A 82 15.84 0.24 -0.22
N PRO A 83 16.23 1.12 -1.17
CA PRO A 83 15.27 1.81 -2.04
C PRO A 83 14.32 0.88 -2.79
N ALA A 84 14.79 -0.26 -3.27
CA ALA A 84 13.93 -1.23 -3.97
C ALA A 84 12.87 -1.81 -3.04
N SER A 85 13.24 -2.19 -1.81
CA SER A 85 12.31 -2.72 -0.81
C SER A 85 11.31 -1.65 -0.39
N ARG A 86 11.77 -0.42 -0.17
CA ARG A 86 10.93 0.71 0.20
C ARG A 86 9.91 1.00 -0.89
N ARG A 87 10.33 0.94 -2.17
CA ARG A 87 9.42 1.15 -3.31
C ARG A 87 8.34 0.08 -3.35
N ARG A 88 8.71 -1.19 -3.17
CA ARG A 88 7.74 -2.30 -3.16
C ARG A 88 6.72 -2.12 -2.03
N ALA A 89 7.18 -1.79 -0.84
CA ALA A 89 6.30 -1.56 0.31
C ALA A 89 5.35 -0.38 0.04
N THR A 90 5.85 0.70 -0.51
CA THR A 90 5.06 1.90 -0.83
C THR A 90 4.00 1.59 -1.90
N LEU A 91 4.38 0.90 -2.97
CA LEU A 91 3.45 0.52 -4.04
C LEU A 91 2.39 -0.46 -3.55
N SER A 92 2.78 -1.44 -2.75
CA SER A 92 1.83 -2.38 -2.15
C SER A 92 0.82 -1.65 -1.28
N THR A 93 1.26 -0.69 -0.48
CA THR A 93 0.37 0.11 0.37
C THR A 93 -0.54 0.99 -0.48
N LEU A 94 -0.02 1.60 -1.54
CA LEU A 94 -0.81 2.44 -2.43
C LEU A 94 -1.95 1.65 -3.07
N VAL A 95 -1.68 0.41 -3.49
CA VAL A 95 -2.67 -0.44 -4.16
C VAL A 95 -3.64 -1.08 -3.16
N PHE A 96 -3.14 -1.59 -2.04
CA PHE A 96 -3.92 -2.41 -1.11
C PHE A 96 -4.28 -1.70 0.20
N GLY A 97 -3.82 -0.48 0.41
CA GLY A 97 -4.10 0.26 1.64
C GLY A 97 -3.56 -0.46 2.87
N ALA A 98 -4.41 -0.62 3.90
CA ALA A 98 -4.02 -1.28 5.14
C ALA A 98 -3.58 -2.74 4.94
N PHE A 99 -4.13 -3.44 3.94
CA PHE A 99 -3.73 -4.80 3.61
C PHE A 99 -2.29 -4.88 3.09
N GLY A 100 -1.77 -3.78 2.55
CA GLY A 100 -0.37 -3.66 2.16
C GLY A 100 0.49 -3.06 3.27
N ALA A 101 -0.03 -2.04 3.96
CA ALA A 101 0.71 -1.31 4.99
C ALA A 101 1.08 -2.20 6.19
N VAL A 102 0.14 -2.98 6.71
CA VAL A 102 0.39 -3.81 7.90
C VAL A 102 1.48 -4.85 7.66
N PRO A 103 1.43 -5.67 6.59
CA PRO A 103 2.53 -6.59 6.29
C PRO A 103 3.85 -5.88 6.03
N ALA A 104 3.84 -4.74 5.32
CA ALA A 104 5.04 -3.99 5.02
C ALA A 104 5.70 -3.46 6.28
N LEU A 105 4.94 -2.82 7.16
CA LEU A 105 5.47 -2.30 8.42
C LEU A 105 6.02 -3.41 9.31
N ARG A 106 5.32 -4.53 9.36
CA ARG A 106 5.76 -5.70 10.13
C ARG A 106 7.07 -6.27 9.59
N SER A 107 7.19 -6.39 8.27
CA SER A 107 8.40 -6.88 7.63
C SER A 107 9.59 -5.95 7.82
N ILE A 108 9.36 -4.64 7.70
CA ILE A 108 10.39 -3.62 7.94
C ILE A 108 10.85 -3.68 9.39
N ARG A 109 9.92 -3.76 10.32
CA ARG A 109 10.24 -3.85 11.74
C ARG A 109 11.07 -5.08 12.07
N SER A 110 10.72 -6.23 11.48
CA SER A 110 11.48 -7.48 11.68
C SER A 110 12.90 -7.39 11.10
N ALA A 111 13.04 -6.80 9.93
CA ALA A 111 14.33 -6.68 9.26
C ALA A 111 15.27 -5.69 9.95
N THR A 112 14.74 -4.76 10.74
CA THR A 112 15.51 -3.66 11.35
C THR A 112 15.57 -3.73 12.87
N LYS A 113 15.27 -4.89 13.44
CA LYS A 113 15.43 -5.10 14.90
C LYS A 113 16.90 -5.05 15.33
#